data_164140edc3c31753d12803858c53b65f
#
_entry.id   164140edc3c31753d12803858c53b65f
#
_cell.length_a   1.000
_cell.length_b   1.000
_cell.length_c   1.000
_cell.angle_alpha   90.00
_cell.angle_beta   90.00
_cell.angle_gamma   90.00
#
_symmetry.space_group_name_H-M   'P 1'
#
loop_
_entity.id
_entity.type
_entity.pdbx_description
1 polymer ?
#
loop_
_entity_poly.entity_id
_entity_poly.type
_entity_poly.pdbx_seq_one_letter_code
_entity_poly.pdbx_strand_id
1 'polypeptide(L)'
;MPVKVVSPYGSWASPITADIIVAGGLSFSEIRVDGDDVYWLEGRPAEAGRSVVVRRSMDGQERDQIPAGFNVRTGVHEYGGGVYAVGSGTIYFANWEDQRIYQVEENASPQVLTGLPEIARGDRYADLTIKDRKSTRLNSSHALTS
;
A
#
# COMPACT_ATOMS: atom_id res chain seq x y z
N MET A 1 25.83 -35.99 23.64
CA MET A 1 26.27 -34.58 23.59
C MET A 1 26.40 -34.20 22.14
N PRO A 2 25.90 -33.04 21.68
CA PRO A 2 26.09 -32.62 20.31
C PRO A 2 27.58 -32.31 20.06
N VAL A 3 28.09 -32.81 18.96
CA VAL A 3 29.49 -32.56 18.54
C VAL A 3 29.62 -31.08 18.17
N LYS A 4 30.55 -30.38 18.83
CA LYS A 4 30.86 -28.99 18.50
C LYS A 4 31.56 -28.93 17.15
N VAL A 5 30.89 -28.37 16.15
CA VAL A 5 31.47 -28.11 14.82
C VAL A 5 32.16 -26.75 14.88
N VAL A 6 33.46 -26.74 14.53
CA VAL A 6 34.26 -25.53 14.44
C VAL A 6 34.51 -25.25 12.96
N SER A 7 34.17 -24.04 12.53
CA SER A 7 34.33 -23.59 11.15
C SER A 7 34.93 -22.19 11.12
N PRO A 8 35.67 -21.80 10.09
CA PRO A 8 36.14 -20.43 9.92
C PRO A 8 34.99 -19.42 9.88
N TYR A 9 35.28 -18.17 10.23
CA TYR A 9 34.30 -17.10 10.14
C TYR A 9 33.70 -16.98 8.73
N GLY A 10 32.39 -16.88 8.63
CA GLY A 10 31.66 -16.76 7.35
C GLY A 10 31.42 -18.07 6.61
N SER A 11 31.96 -19.22 7.09
CA SER A 11 31.79 -20.53 6.42
C SER A 11 30.65 -21.39 7.01
N TRP A 12 29.96 -20.91 8.04
CA TRP A 12 28.82 -21.63 8.62
C TRP A 12 27.61 -21.51 7.72
N ALA A 13 26.95 -22.62 7.47
CA ALA A 13 25.65 -22.62 6.83
C ALA A 13 24.64 -21.88 7.72
N SER A 14 24.07 -20.80 7.22
CA SER A 14 22.99 -20.09 7.92
C SER A 14 21.67 -20.83 7.71
N PRO A 15 20.86 -21.06 8.76
CA PRO A 15 19.50 -21.53 8.58
C PRO A 15 18.59 -20.44 7.98
N ILE A 16 19.05 -19.19 7.94
CA ILE A 16 18.33 -18.07 7.35
C ILE A 16 18.80 -17.93 5.90
N THR A 17 17.93 -18.31 4.97
CA THR A 17 18.14 -18.18 3.52
C THR A 17 17.44 -16.93 3.00
N ALA A 18 17.82 -16.48 1.81
CA ALA A 18 17.12 -15.40 1.14
C ALA A 18 15.62 -15.72 0.96
N ASP A 19 15.31 -16.99 0.66
CA ASP A 19 13.91 -17.43 0.51
C ASP A 19 13.13 -17.31 1.81
N ILE A 20 13.72 -17.64 2.96
CA ILE A 20 13.07 -17.45 4.27
C ILE A 20 12.84 -15.97 4.57
N ILE A 21 13.80 -15.10 4.23
CA ILE A 21 13.67 -13.66 4.43
C ILE A 21 12.53 -13.08 3.59
N VAL A 22 12.38 -13.56 2.36
CA VAL A 22 11.36 -13.07 1.42
C VAL A 22 10.01 -13.74 1.62
N ALA A 23 9.96 -14.98 2.07
CA ALA A 23 8.75 -15.82 2.10
C ALA A 23 7.71 -15.46 3.16
N GLY A 24 7.99 -14.57 4.11
CA GLY A 24 7.09 -14.40 5.27
C GLY A 24 6.84 -12.99 5.76
N GLY A 25 7.39 -11.99 5.12
CA GLY A 25 7.35 -10.63 5.64
C GLY A 25 6.18 -9.80 5.13
N LEU A 26 4.94 -10.05 5.58
CA LEU A 26 3.89 -9.04 5.42
C LEU A 26 4.31 -7.80 6.22
N SER A 27 4.23 -6.63 5.60
CA SER A 27 4.38 -5.36 6.30
C SER A 27 3.02 -4.71 6.48
N PHE A 28 2.80 -4.09 7.65
CA PHE A 28 1.56 -3.41 7.97
C PHE A 28 1.85 -1.94 8.24
N SER A 29 1.07 -1.06 7.65
CA SER A 29 1.20 0.38 7.82
C SER A 29 -0.11 1.12 7.59
N GLU A 30 -0.12 2.42 7.86
CA GLU A 30 -1.21 3.33 7.56
C GLU A 30 -2.59 2.85 8.02
N ILE A 31 -2.72 2.56 9.32
CA ILE A 31 -4.01 2.16 9.90
C ILE A 31 -4.99 3.33 9.84
N ARG A 32 -6.21 3.06 9.38
CA ARG A 32 -7.35 3.98 9.32
C ARG A 32 -8.59 3.33 9.91
N VAL A 33 -9.51 4.13 10.38
CA VAL A 33 -10.82 3.69 10.88
C VAL A 33 -11.90 4.46 10.15
N ASP A 34 -12.94 3.76 9.69
CA ASP A 34 -14.14 4.36 9.13
C ASP A 34 -15.37 3.60 9.68
N GLY A 35 -16.15 4.31 10.52
CA GLY A 35 -17.19 3.66 11.30
C GLY A 35 -16.63 2.61 12.27
N ASP A 36 -17.10 1.39 12.14
CA ASP A 36 -16.69 0.26 12.97
C ASP A 36 -15.61 -0.62 12.28
N ASP A 37 -15.19 -0.25 11.09
CA ASP A 37 -14.23 -0.99 10.30
C ASP A 37 -12.82 -0.43 10.44
N VAL A 38 -11.84 -1.35 10.43
CA VAL A 38 -10.43 -1.00 10.47
C VAL A 38 -9.79 -1.33 9.12
N TYR A 39 -9.03 -0.41 8.60
CA TYR A 39 -8.29 -0.54 7.35
C TYR A 39 -6.80 -0.40 7.61
N TRP A 40 -5.98 -1.12 6.86
CA TRP A 40 -4.53 -0.95 6.86
C TRP A 40 -3.94 -1.20 5.48
N LEU A 41 -2.74 -0.68 5.26
CA LEU A 41 -1.94 -0.99 4.11
C LEU A 41 -1.08 -2.22 4.40
N GLU A 42 -1.18 -3.24 3.57
CA GLU A 42 -0.41 -4.47 3.65
C GLU A 42 0.53 -4.59 2.46
N GLY A 43 1.83 -4.67 2.74
CA GLY A 43 2.84 -4.95 1.73
C GLY A 43 3.10 -6.45 1.62
N ARG A 44 3.05 -6.98 0.41
CA ARG A 44 3.10 -8.41 0.09
C ARG A 44 4.32 -8.75 -0.78
N PRO A 45 5.45 -9.14 -0.20
CA PRO A 45 6.64 -9.52 -0.97
C PRO A 45 6.38 -10.67 -1.95
N ALA A 46 5.55 -11.64 -1.58
CA ALA A 46 5.17 -12.76 -2.44
C ALA A 46 4.37 -12.35 -3.69
N GLU A 47 3.79 -11.14 -3.69
CA GLU A 47 3.09 -10.54 -4.83
C GLU A 47 3.97 -9.47 -5.52
N ALA A 48 5.25 -9.72 -5.67
CA ALA A 48 6.24 -8.79 -6.25
C ALA A 48 6.27 -7.42 -5.54
N GLY A 49 6.05 -7.39 -4.23
CA GLY A 49 6.06 -6.16 -3.44
C GLY A 49 4.81 -5.30 -3.59
N ARG A 50 3.70 -5.89 -4.02
CA ARG A 50 2.41 -5.21 -4.14
C ARG A 50 1.92 -4.76 -2.76
N SER A 51 1.39 -3.56 -2.68
CA SER A 51 0.71 -3.02 -1.50
C SER A 51 -0.80 -3.00 -1.73
N VAL A 52 -1.55 -3.45 -0.72
CA VAL A 52 -3.01 -3.62 -0.78
C VAL A 52 -3.64 -3.00 0.44
N VAL A 53 -4.78 -2.33 0.29
CA VAL A 53 -5.61 -1.95 1.43
C VAL A 53 -6.48 -3.14 1.81
N VAL A 54 -6.35 -3.56 3.06
CA VAL A 54 -7.16 -4.63 3.67
C VAL A 54 -8.14 -3.98 4.64
N ARG A 55 -9.38 -4.44 4.66
CA ARG A 55 -10.42 -4.06 5.62
C ARG A 55 -10.72 -5.23 6.54
N ARG A 56 -10.83 -4.94 7.81
CA ARG A 56 -11.42 -5.84 8.81
C ARG A 56 -12.72 -5.25 9.32
N SER A 57 -13.80 -5.97 9.10
CA SER A 57 -15.13 -5.62 9.57
C SER A 57 -15.35 -6.08 11.03
N MET A 58 -16.42 -5.58 11.68
CA MET A 58 -16.73 -5.92 13.08
C MET A 58 -16.88 -7.40 13.35
N ASP A 59 -17.31 -8.21 12.39
CA ASP A 59 -17.40 -9.66 12.48
C ASP A 59 -16.03 -10.36 12.42
N GLY A 60 -14.94 -9.58 12.28
CA GLY A 60 -13.58 -10.07 12.23
C GLY A 60 -13.14 -10.57 10.85
N GLN A 61 -13.97 -10.45 9.81
CA GLN A 61 -13.59 -10.84 8.47
C GLN A 61 -12.61 -9.83 7.85
N GLU A 62 -11.54 -10.34 7.28
CA GLU A 62 -10.54 -9.56 6.54
C GLU A 62 -10.72 -9.76 5.05
N ARG A 63 -10.71 -8.65 4.30
CA ARG A 63 -10.88 -8.66 2.85
C ARG A 63 -10.01 -7.62 2.18
N ASP A 64 -9.39 -8.02 1.08
CA ASP A 64 -8.74 -7.10 0.16
C ASP A 64 -9.75 -6.14 -0.43
N GLN A 65 -9.46 -4.86 -0.38
CA GLN A 65 -10.32 -3.82 -0.97
C GLN A 65 -9.84 -3.42 -2.37
N ILE A 66 -8.62 -3.75 -2.71
CA ILE A 66 -7.98 -3.34 -3.96
C ILE A 66 -7.80 -4.60 -4.83
N PRO A 67 -8.42 -4.65 -6.03
CA PRO A 67 -8.31 -5.81 -6.90
C PRO A 67 -6.90 -6.00 -7.46
N ALA A 68 -6.65 -7.19 -7.99
CA ALA A 68 -5.43 -7.49 -8.72
C ALA A 68 -5.23 -6.50 -9.88
N GLY A 69 -3.96 -6.17 -10.17
CA GLY A 69 -3.62 -5.18 -11.20
C GLY A 69 -3.40 -3.76 -10.67
N PHE A 70 -3.74 -3.50 -9.42
CA PHE A 70 -3.43 -2.24 -8.73
C PHE A 70 -2.43 -2.46 -7.59
N ASN A 71 -1.61 -1.45 -7.36
CA ASN A 71 -0.61 -1.43 -6.30
C ASN A 71 -0.70 -0.09 -5.58
N VAL A 72 -1.15 -0.10 -4.34
CA VAL A 72 -1.37 1.09 -3.53
C VAL A 72 -0.05 1.65 -3.02
N ARG A 73 0.54 2.52 -3.82
CA ARG A 73 1.85 3.10 -3.55
C ARG A 73 2.02 4.40 -4.30
N THR A 74 2.78 5.34 -3.75
CA THR A 74 3.18 6.57 -4.41
C THR A 74 4.70 6.66 -4.57
N GLY A 75 5.15 7.37 -5.60
CA GLY A 75 6.55 7.73 -5.82
C GLY A 75 6.91 9.13 -5.32
N VAL A 76 6.05 9.77 -4.51
CA VAL A 76 6.36 11.09 -3.93
C VAL A 76 7.60 10.97 -3.06
N HIS A 77 8.55 11.92 -3.23
CA HIS A 77 9.83 11.96 -2.52
C HIS A 77 10.65 10.66 -2.57
N GLU A 78 10.34 9.75 -3.50
CA GLU A 78 10.95 8.41 -3.60
C GLU A 78 10.73 7.48 -2.39
N TYR A 79 10.33 8.01 -1.25
CA TYR A 79 10.06 7.26 -0.02
C TYR A 79 8.58 6.89 0.16
N GLY A 80 7.71 7.54 -0.59
CA GLY A 80 6.27 7.45 -0.40
C GLY A 80 5.72 8.52 0.55
N GLY A 81 4.51 8.32 1.01
CA GLY A 81 3.73 9.17 1.92
C GLY A 81 2.41 8.49 2.19
N GLY A 82 1.46 9.13 2.83
CA GLY A 82 0.10 8.60 3.01
C GLY A 82 -0.54 8.28 1.67
N VAL A 83 -0.67 6.99 1.34
CA VAL A 83 -1.02 6.55 -0.01
C VAL A 83 -2.51 6.34 -0.20
N TYR A 84 -3.29 6.29 0.89
CA TYR A 84 -4.74 6.14 0.79
C TYR A 84 -5.48 6.92 1.88
N ALA A 85 -6.75 7.15 1.63
CA ALA A 85 -7.73 7.65 2.60
C ALA A 85 -9.01 6.83 2.47
N VAL A 86 -9.76 6.70 3.57
CA VAL A 86 -11.04 6.02 3.60
C VAL A 86 -12.08 6.92 4.27
N GLY A 87 -13.30 6.92 3.75
CA GLY A 87 -14.42 7.60 4.36
C GLY A 87 -15.74 7.19 3.75
N SER A 88 -16.71 6.90 4.60
CA SER A 88 -18.03 6.42 4.23
C SER A 88 -17.98 5.17 3.32
N GLY A 89 -17.06 4.24 3.61
CA GLY A 89 -16.88 3.00 2.86
C GLY A 89 -16.16 3.15 1.51
N THR A 90 -15.81 4.37 1.12
CA THR A 90 -15.07 4.63 -0.12
C THR A 90 -13.58 4.81 0.18
N ILE A 91 -12.75 4.11 -0.57
CA ILE A 91 -11.29 4.20 -0.48
C ILE A 91 -10.78 5.03 -1.65
N TYR A 92 -9.90 5.97 -1.36
CA TYR A 92 -9.15 6.78 -2.31
C TYR A 92 -7.70 6.41 -2.21
N PHE A 93 -7.03 6.09 -3.31
CA PHE A 93 -5.64 5.61 -3.27
C PHE A 93 -4.83 6.06 -4.48
N ALA A 94 -3.52 6.21 -4.28
CA ALA A 94 -2.56 6.40 -5.35
C ALA A 94 -2.13 5.03 -5.90
N ASN A 95 -2.17 4.87 -7.21
CA ASN A 95 -1.72 3.65 -7.87
C ASN A 95 -0.28 3.80 -8.36
N TRP A 96 0.56 2.81 -8.09
CA TRP A 96 1.99 2.83 -8.41
C TRP A 96 2.30 2.96 -9.90
N GLU A 97 1.55 2.27 -10.75
CA GLU A 97 1.89 2.14 -12.17
C GLU A 97 1.81 3.49 -12.91
N ASP A 98 0.76 4.25 -12.64
CA ASP A 98 0.47 5.51 -13.32
C ASP A 98 0.50 6.74 -12.42
N GLN A 99 0.70 6.55 -11.13
CA GLN A 99 0.71 7.59 -10.08
C GLN A 99 -0.60 8.39 -9.99
N ARG A 100 -1.69 7.87 -10.54
CA ARG A 100 -3.01 8.51 -10.51
C ARG A 100 -3.78 8.14 -9.25
N ILE A 101 -4.74 8.98 -8.90
CA ILE A 101 -5.67 8.71 -7.82
C ILE A 101 -6.88 7.95 -8.35
N TYR A 102 -7.25 6.91 -7.64
CA TYR A 102 -8.42 6.11 -7.86
C TYR A 102 -9.33 6.15 -6.66
N GLN A 103 -10.63 5.95 -6.88
CA GLN A 103 -11.59 5.62 -5.84
C GLN A 103 -12.13 4.22 -6.08
N VAL A 104 -12.43 3.53 -4.99
CA VAL A 104 -13.10 2.23 -5.02
C VAL A 104 -14.06 2.10 -3.85
N GLU A 105 -15.24 1.60 -4.13
CA GLU A 105 -16.23 1.16 -3.15
C GLU A 105 -16.20 -0.36 -3.03
N GLU A 106 -16.78 -0.89 -1.96
CA GLU A 106 -16.85 -2.33 -1.75
C GLU A 106 -17.50 -3.04 -2.94
N ASN A 107 -16.86 -4.09 -3.44
CA ASN A 107 -17.28 -4.88 -4.60
C ASN A 107 -17.39 -4.11 -5.93
N ALA A 108 -16.86 -2.91 -6.03
CA ALA A 108 -16.80 -2.13 -7.25
C ALA A 108 -15.42 -2.19 -7.92
N SER A 109 -15.37 -1.82 -9.19
CA SER A 109 -14.09 -1.63 -9.88
C SER A 109 -13.54 -0.24 -9.58
N PRO A 110 -12.21 -0.10 -9.38
CA PRO A 110 -11.59 1.20 -9.17
C PRO A 110 -11.86 2.17 -10.32
N GLN A 111 -12.26 3.39 -9.99
CA GLN A 111 -12.49 4.48 -10.92
C GLN A 111 -11.42 5.53 -10.75
N VAL A 112 -10.83 5.98 -11.85
CA VAL A 112 -9.80 7.01 -11.84
C VAL A 112 -10.41 8.39 -11.60
N LEU A 113 -9.78 9.18 -10.75
CA LEU A 113 -10.22 10.54 -10.40
C LEU A 113 -9.38 11.64 -11.05
N THR A 114 -8.10 11.39 -11.29
CA THR A 114 -7.19 12.38 -11.86
C THR A 114 -7.02 12.20 -13.36
N GLY A 115 -6.77 13.30 -14.07
CA GLY A 115 -6.45 13.29 -15.48
C GLY A 115 -5.16 12.54 -15.80
N LEU A 116 -4.86 12.38 -17.08
CA LEU A 116 -3.54 11.94 -17.52
C LEU A 116 -2.56 13.10 -17.37
N PRO A 117 -1.40 12.90 -16.73
CA PRO A 117 -0.36 13.92 -16.68
C PRO A 117 0.26 14.11 -18.08
N GLU A 118 0.78 15.30 -18.35
CA GLU A 118 1.48 15.62 -19.64
C GLU A 118 2.71 14.72 -19.83
N ILE A 119 3.40 14.40 -18.73
CA ILE A 119 4.52 13.47 -18.70
C ILE A 119 4.12 12.24 -17.91
N ALA A 120 4.39 11.06 -18.43
CA ALA A 120 4.07 9.80 -17.76
C ALA A 120 4.63 9.78 -16.32
N ARG A 121 3.75 9.59 -15.33
CA ARG A 121 4.07 9.64 -13.90
C ARG A 121 4.63 11.00 -13.44
N GLY A 122 4.36 12.07 -14.16
CA GLY A 122 4.81 13.43 -13.83
C GLY A 122 4.11 13.98 -12.59
N ASP A 123 2.82 13.71 -12.45
CA ASP A 123 2.06 14.05 -11.25
C ASP A 123 2.13 12.89 -10.25
N ARG A 124 2.40 13.24 -9.00
CA ARG A 124 2.46 12.26 -7.89
C ARG A 124 1.69 12.81 -6.70
N TYR A 125 0.95 11.94 -6.04
CA TYR A 125 0.06 12.31 -4.95
C TYR A 125 0.41 11.52 -3.69
N ALA A 126 0.39 12.21 -2.54
CA ALA A 126 0.56 11.61 -1.22
C ALA A 126 -0.26 12.38 -0.19
N ASP A 127 -0.35 11.83 1.02
CA ASP A 127 -1.05 12.43 2.16
C ASP A 127 -2.52 12.74 1.86
N LEU A 128 -3.19 11.75 1.26
CA LEU A 128 -4.59 11.85 0.89
C LEU A 128 -5.46 12.05 2.14
N THR A 129 -6.31 13.07 2.10
CA THR A 129 -7.24 13.37 3.17
C THR A 129 -8.64 13.66 2.62
N ILE A 130 -9.66 13.25 3.37
CA ILE A 130 -11.06 13.55 3.08
C ILE A 130 -11.50 14.66 4.04
N LYS A 131 -11.82 15.82 3.51
CA LYS A 131 -12.15 16.99 4.35
C LYS A 131 -13.62 17.10 4.72
N ASP A 132 -14.51 16.59 3.88
CA ASP A 132 -15.97 16.65 4.13
C ASP A 132 -16.68 15.54 3.36
N ARG A 133 -17.77 15.01 3.97
CA ARG A 133 -18.65 14.02 3.32
C ARG A 133 -19.36 14.55 2.07
N LYS A 134 -19.43 15.86 1.90
CA LYS A 134 -20.12 16.53 0.76
C LYS A 134 -19.18 17.05 -0.31
N SER A 135 -17.87 17.11 -0.05
CA SER A 135 -16.87 17.53 -1.03
C SER A 135 -15.55 16.85 -0.75
N THR A 136 -15.21 15.87 -1.59
CA THR A 136 -13.88 15.28 -1.56
C THR A 136 -12.90 16.28 -2.13
N ARG A 137 -12.05 16.88 -1.30
CA ARG A 137 -10.86 17.61 -1.75
C ARG A 137 -9.66 16.74 -1.50
N LEU A 138 -9.00 16.36 -2.56
CA LEU A 138 -7.71 15.70 -2.51
C LEU A 138 -6.65 16.79 -2.29
N ASN A 139 -6.00 16.78 -1.13
CA ASN A 139 -4.80 17.58 -0.94
C ASN A 139 -3.63 16.83 -1.59
N SER A 140 -3.15 17.32 -2.71
CA SER A 140 -1.90 16.86 -3.31
C SER A 140 -0.76 17.71 -2.76
N SER A 141 0.25 17.09 -2.18
CA SER A 141 1.54 17.75 -2.04
C SER A 141 2.14 17.90 -3.44
N HIS A 142 2.51 19.13 -3.81
CA HIS A 142 2.91 19.46 -5.16
C HIS A 142 4.02 18.57 -5.71
N ALA A 143 3.84 18.12 -6.96
CA ALA A 143 4.90 17.59 -7.76
C ALA A 143 6.03 18.64 -7.86
N LEU A 144 7.22 18.28 -7.41
CA LEU A 144 8.42 19.03 -7.75
C LEU A 144 8.77 18.64 -9.19
N THR A 145 8.45 19.52 -10.11
CA THR A 145 9.04 19.48 -11.45
C THR A 145 10.50 19.87 -11.32
N SER A 146 11.37 18.95 -11.56
CA SER A 146 12.81 19.19 -11.79
C SER A 146 13.08 19.27 -13.25
#